data_93490aea9384531115d9eb880a51062d
#
_entry.id   93490aea9384531115d9eb880a51062d
#
_cell.length_a   1.000
_cell.length_b   1.000
_cell.length_c   1.000
_cell.angle_alpha   90.00
_cell.angle_beta   90.00
_cell.angle_gamma   90.00
#
_symmetry.space_group_name_H-M   'P 1'
#
loop_
_entity.id
_entity.type
_entity.pdbx_description
1 polymer ?
#
loop_
_entity_poly.entity_id
_entity_poly.type
_entity_poly.pdbx_seq_one_letter_code
_entity_poly.pdbx_strand_id
1 'polypeptide(L)'
;LDRLEVVAPVLAVRGYEDPTEPGDRLAHTTRVVEAEGVRIGMIHDIQWPSPRITPSADARALHFPAGSARDILARKFQGPVDVVVFGDTHQELICYYDGVLLVNPGSPTYPAGRRPGCLGTLGLLDVHQGAVTVRLVDLEVVRKRLA
;
A
#
# COMPACT_ATOMS: atom_id res chain seq x y z
N LEU A 1 7.61 -11.37 -9.83
CA LEU A 1 8.60 -10.61 -9.06
C LEU A 1 9.94 -10.54 -9.77
N ASP A 2 10.44 -11.64 -10.39
CA ASP A 2 11.78 -11.71 -11.03
C ASP A 2 12.08 -10.55 -11.99
N ARG A 3 11.09 -10.18 -12.81
CA ARG A 3 11.25 -9.04 -13.75
C ARG A 3 11.45 -7.70 -13.07
N LEU A 4 10.93 -7.52 -11.87
CA LEU A 4 11.12 -6.31 -11.06
C LEU A 4 12.46 -6.33 -10.35
N GLU A 5 12.90 -7.49 -9.89
CA GLU A 5 14.17 -7.67 -9.19
C GLU A 5 15.41 -7.42 -10.07
N VAL A 6 15.25 -7.49 -11.40
CA VAL A 6 16.29 -7.04 -12.34
C VAL A 6 16.55 -5.53 -12.24
N VAL A 7 15.54 -4.76 -11.79
CA VAL A 7 15.61 -3.30 -11.71
C VAL A 7 15.98 -2.83 -10.29
N ALA A 8 15.38 -3.42 -9.26
CA ALA A 8 15.58 -3.06 -7.87
C ALA A 8 15.20 -4.20 -6.92
N PRO A 9 15.71 -4.23 -5.66
CA PRO A 9 15.25 -5.18 -4.65
C PRO A 9 13.72 -5.09 -4.47
N VAL A 10 13.05 -6.24 -4.37
CA VAL A 10 11.58 -6.30 -4.24
C VAL A 10 11.20 -6.89 -2.89
N LEU A 11 10.35 -6.16 -2.16
CA LEU A 11 9.63 -6.65 -0.99
C LEU A 11 8.15 -6.68 -1.33
N ALA A 12 7.49 -7.81 -1.07
CA ALA A 12 6.09 -7.99 -1.40
C ALA A 12 5.29 -8.52 -0.21
N VAL A 13 4.00 -8.24 -0.22
CA VAL A 13 2.99 -8.89 0.61
C VAL A 13 2.04 -9.64 -0.29
N ARG A 14 1.47 -10.74 0.23
CA ARG A 14 0.56 -11.61 -0.50
C ARG A 14 -0.84 -10.99 -0.59
N GLY A 15 -1.41 -11.02 -1.79
CA GLY A 15 -2.83 -10.79 -2.04
C GLY A 15 -3.65 -12.09 -1.96
N TYR A 16 -4.95 -11.99 -2.18
CA TYR A 16 -5.88 -13.12 -2.03
C TYR A 16 -5.67 -14.23 -3.07
N GLU A 17 -5.30 -13.85 -4.28
CA GLU A 17 -5.15 -14.75 -5.43
C GLU A 17 -3.71 -15.28 -5.60
N ASP A 18 -2.78 -14.78 -4.80
CA ASP A 18 -1.37 -15.17 -4.93
C ASP A 18 -1.16 -16.59 -4.38
N PRO A 19 -0.45 -17.45 -5.13
CA PRO A 19 -0.10 -18.78 -4.66
C PRO A 19 0.82 -18.70 -3.44
N THR A 20 0.74 -19.70 -2.58
CA THR A 20 1.61 -19.87 -1.43
C THR A 20 2.43 -21.13 -1.56
N GLU A 21 3.74 -20.99 -1.68
CA GLU A 21 4.68 -22.09 -1.56
C GLU A 21 5.64 -21.84 -0.38
N PRO A 22 6.12 -22.91 0.29
CA PRO A 22 7.11 -22.76 1.34
C PRO A 22 8.37 -22.03 0.83
N GLY A 23 8.79 -20.97 1.54
CA GLY A 23 9.93 -20.17 1.15
C GLY A 23 9.63 -19.09 0.10
N ASP A 24 8.37 -18.94 -0.31
CA ASP A 24 7.96 -17.92 -1.26
C ASP A 24 8.14 -16.50 -0.68
N ARG A 25 8.54 -15.59 -1.55
CA ARG A 25 8.61 -14.14 -1.30
C ARG A 25 7.25 -13.53 -0.95
N LEU A 26 6.15 -14.19 -1.32
CA LEU A 26 4.76 -13.86 -1.01
C LEU A 26 4.21 -14.59 0.24
N ALA A 27 5.05 -15.26 1.02
CA ALA A 27 4.61 -15.97 2.23
C ALA A 27 3.98 -15.04 3.30
N HIS A 28 4.33 -13.75 3.28
CA HIS A 28 3.89 -12.79 4.28
C HIS A 28 2.65 -12.02 3.82
N THR A 29 1.61 -12.00 4.67
CA THR A 29 0.41 -11.16 4.47
C THR A 29 0.62 -9.72 4.93
N THR A 30 1.57 -9.52 5.85
CA THR A 30 2.01 -8.19 6.31
C THR A 30 3.54 -8.15 6.37
N ARG A 31 4.11 -6.98 6.12
CA ARG A 31 5.54 -6.69 6.36
C ARG A 31 5.70 -5.33 7.00
N VAL A 32 6.78 -5.17 7.75
CA VAL A 32 7.26 -3.86 8.21
C VAL A 32 8.67 -3.67 7.68
N VAL A 33 8.91 -2.53 7.07
CA VAL A 33 10.22 -2.10 6.55
C VAL A 33 10.63 -0.86 7.31
N GLU A 34 11.88 -0.78 7.71
CA GLU A 34 12.45 0.42 8.32
C GLU A 34 13.36 1.15 7.34
N ALA A 35 13.14 2.44 7.17
CA ALA A 35 13.95 3.32 6.35
C ALA A 35 14.16 4.65 7.09
N GLU A 36 15.41 5.00 7.37
CA GLU A 36 15.81 6.25 8.03
C GLU A 36 14.95 6.61 9.28
N GLY A 37 14.66 5.61 10.11
CA GLY A 37 13.88 5.78 11.34
C GLY A 37 12.36 5.77 11.14
N VAL A 38 11.87 5.61 9.91
CA VAL A 38 10.44 5.48 9.59
C VAL A 38 10.07 4.00 9.46
N ARG A 39 9.01 3.59 10.13
CA ARG A 39 8.45 2.24 10.07
C ARG A 39 7.29 2.19 9.09
N ILE A 40 7.47 1.48 7.99
CA ILE A 40 6.51 1.36 6.88
C ILE A 40 5.86 -0.02 6.94
N GLY A 41 4.58 -0.06 7.33
CA GLY A 41 3.76 -1.27 7.27
C GLY A 41 3.20 -1.49 5.87
N MET A 42 3.26 -2.73 5.39
CA MET A 42 2.69 -3.14 4.10
C MET A 42 1.66 -4.24 4.32
N ILE A 43 0.51 -4.14 3.67
CA ILE A 43 -0.58 -5.12 3.71
C ILE A 43 -1.37 -5.05 2.42
N HIS A 44 -1.88 -6.19 1.91
CA HIS A 44 -2.72 -6.18 0.70
C HIS A 44 -4.07 -5.52 0.98
N ASP A 45 -4.83 -6.04 1.96
CA ASP A 45 -6.13 -5.50 2.34
C ASP A 45 -6.12 -5.02 3.80
N ILE A 46 -6.32 -3.72 3.98
CA ILE A 46 -6.29 -3.09 5.30
C ILE A 46 -7.48 -3.52 6.19
N GLN A 47 -8.54 -4.09 5.62
CA GLN A 47 -9.68 -4.60 6.37
C GLN A 47 -9.29 -5.80 7.24
N TRP A 48 -8.33 -6.59 6.84
CA TRP A 48 -7.90 -7.80 7.53
C TRP A 48 -6.48 -7.71 8.10
N PRO A 49 -6.14 -8.45 9.17
CA PRO A 49 -7.09 -9.09 10.11
C PRO A 49 -7.84 -8.06 10.97
N SER A 50 -8.83 -8.53 11.74
CA SER A 50 -9.54 -7.67 12.70
C SER A 50 -8.59 -7.00 13.71
N PRO A 51 -8.90 -5.75 14.19
CA PRO A 51 -10.12 -4.98 13.92
C PRO A 51 -10.15 -4.41 12.49
N ARG A 52 -11.32 -4.44 11.86
CA ARG A 52 -11.49 -4.02 10.47
C ARG A 52 -11.42 -2.51 10.33
N ILE A 53 -10.59 -2.04 9.40
CA ILE A 53 -10.62 -0.67 8.89
C ILE A 53 -11.33 -0.75 7.54
N THR A 54 -12.49 -0.13 7.41
CA THR A 54 -13.36 -0.33 6.24
C THR A 54 -13.25 0.85 5.29
N PRO A 55 -12.88 0.65 4.02
CA PRO A 55 -12.98 1.69 3.01
C PRO A 55 -14.42 2.17 2.83
N SER A 56 -14.61 3.46 2.53
CA SER A 56 -15.90 3.98 2.07
C SER A 56 -16.30 3.33 0.73
N ALA A 57 -17.57 3.45 0.34
CA ALA A 57 -18.09 2.83 -0.88
C ALA A 57 -17.33 3.27 -2.16
N ASP A 58 -16.79 4.48 -2.18
CA ASP A 58 -15.95 5.02 -3.25
C ASP A 58 -14.44 4.81 -3.01
N ALA A 59 -14.08 4.12 -1.91
CA ALA A 59 -12.72 3.87 -1.42
C ALA A 59 -11.84 5.13 -1.24
N ARG A 60 -12.46 6.31 -1.06
CA ARG A 60 -11.75 7.58 -0.87
C ARG A 60 -11.57 7.99 0.59
N ALA A 61 -12.12 7.23 1.51
CA ALA A 61 -11.97 7.40 2.94
C ALA A 61 -11.86 6.05 3.65
N LEU A 62 -11.34 6.06 4.86
CA LEU A 62 -11.26 4.88 5.73
C LEU A 62 -12.08 5.15 7.00
N HIS A 63 -12.84 4.15 7.41
CA HIS A 63 -13.59 4.14 8.65
C HIS A 63 -12.88 3.23 9.65
N PHE A 64 -12.37 3.81 10.71
CA PHE A 64 -11.76 3.07 11.81
C PHE A 64 -12.83 2.65 12.82
N PRO A 65 -12.72 1.46 13.41
CA PRO A 65 -13.53 1.09 14.56
C PRO A 65 -13.20 2.00 15.75
N ALA A 66 -14.02 1.95 16.80
CA ALA A 66 -13.78 2.74 18.01
C ALA A 66 -12.38 2.47 18.61
N GLY A 67 -11.70 3.53 19.02
CA GLY A 67 -10.35 3.50 19.58
C GLY A 67 -9.34 4.29 18.75
N SER A 68 -8.10 4.31 19.20
CA SER A 68 -7.01 4.97 18.47
C SER A 68 -6.66 4.23 17.18
N ALA A 69 -6.60 4.94 16.08
CA ALA A 69 -6.18 4.38 14.80
C ALA A 69 -4.73 3.84 14.88
N ARG A 70 -3.86 4.55 15.61
CA ARG A 70 -2.47 4.11 15.86
C ARG A 70 -2.41 2.75 16.56
N ASP A 71 -3.23 2.52 17.59
CA ASP A 71 -3.27 1.25 18.32
C ASP A 71 -3.85 0.11 17.47
N ILE A 72 -4.83 0.43 16.64
CA ILE A 72 -5.43 -0.54 15.70
C ILE A 72 -4.38 -0.99 14.68
N LEU A 73 -3.66 -0.05 14.09
CA LEU A 73 -2.60 -0.33 13.13
C LEU A 73 -1.42 -1.06 13.79
N ALA A 74 -1.01 -0.65 15.00
CA ALA A 74 0.04 -1.34 15.75
C ALA A 74 -0.28 -2.82 16.00
N ARG A 75 -1.55 -3.17 16.24
CA ARG A 75 -1.96 -4.59 16.35
C ARG A 75 -1.84 -5.34 15.03
N LYS A 76 -2.20 -4.70 13.89
CA LYS A 76 -2.07 -5.33 12.55
C LYS A 76 -0.63 -5.65 12.20
N PHE A 77 0.31 -4.79 12.58
CA PHE A 77 1.72 -4.90 12.21
C PHE A 77 2.62 -5.39 13.35
N GLN A 78 2.04 -5.82 14.48
CA GLN A 78 2.77 -6.30 15.66
C GLN A 78 3.78 -5.29 16.20
N GLY A 79 3.45 -4.00 16.10
CA GLY A 79 4.25 -2.88 16.56
C GLY A 79 3.84 -1.56 15.89
N PRO A 80 4.34 -0.42 16.39
CA PRO A 80 4.01 0.89 15.83
C PRO A 80 4.46 0.99 14.38
N VAL A 81 3.69 1.73 13.58
CA VAL A 81 4.04 2.10 12.20
C VAL A 81 3.76 3.59 11.99
N ASP A 82 4.56 4.22 11.16
CA ASP A 82 4.43 5.64 10.80
C ASP A 82 3.73 5.81 9.46
N VAL A 83 3.92 4.84 8.58
CA VAL A 83 3.30 4.77 7.25
C VAL A 83 2.66 3.39 7.08
N VAL A 84 1.49 3.33 6.43
CA VAL A 84 0.89 2.08 5.97
C VAL A 84 0.63 2.16 4.48
N VAL A 85 1.21 1.22 3.73
CA VAL A 85 0.92 1.01 2.31
C VAL A 85 -0.03 -0.19 2.17
N PHE A 86 -1.15 0.01 1.48
CA PHE A 86 -2.15 -1.03 1.28
C PHE A 86 -2.74 -0.98 -0.13
N GLY A 87 -3.49 -1.99 -0.54
CA GLY A 87 -4.06 -2.13 -1.87
C GLY A 87 -5.54 -2.55 -1.85
N ASP A 88 -5.85 -3.60 -2.60
CA ASP A 88 -7.14 -4.28 -2.76
C ASP A 88 -8.20 -3.45 -3.52
N THR A 89 -8.51 -2.24 -3.09
CA THR A 89 -9.57 -1.41 -3.70
C THR A 89 -9.25 -0.87 -5.09
N HIS A 90 -7.99 -0.93 -5.52
CA HIS A 90 -7.47 -0.35 -6.76
C HIS A 90 -7.68 1.18 -6.90
N GLN A 91 -8.18 1.84 -5.85
CA GLN A 91 -8.43 3.27 -5.79
C GLN A 91 -7.32 3.98 -5.02
N GLU A 92 -6.81 5.04 -5.61
CA GLU A 92 -5.78 5.88 -4.99
C GLU A 92 -6.32 6.56 -3.72
N LEU A 93 -5.54 6.49 -2.63
CA LEU A 93 -5.84 7.18 -1.38
C LEU A 93 -4.54 7.58 -0.68
N ILE A 94 -4.46 8.85 -0.28
CA ILE A 94 -3.44 9.35 0.64
C ILE A 94 -4.16 10.12 1.74
N CYS A 95 -4.02 9.67 2.98
CA CYS A 95 -4.66 10.32 4.12
C CYS A 95 -3.86 10.10 5.40
N TYR A 96 -4.17 10.88 6.43
CA TYR A 96 -3.60 10.75 7.76
C TYR A 96 -4.68 10.39 8.79
N TYR A 97 -4.36 9.44 9.65
CA TYR A 97 -5.15 9.10 10.83
C TYR A 97 -4.22 8.94 12.03
N ASP A 98 -4.49 9.68 13.10
CA ASP A 98 -3.71 9.60 14.34
C ASP A 98 -2.19 9.75 14.13
N GLY A 99 -1.78 10.60 13.19
CA GLY A 99 -0.37 10.80 12.84
C GLY A 99 0.26 9.67 12.02
N VAL A 100 -0.50 8.67 11.58
CA VAL A 100 -0.05 7.64 10.64
C VAL A 100 -0.46 8.02 9.23
N LEU A 101 0.49 7.99 8.30
CA LEU A 101 0.25 8.18 6.87
C LEU A 101 -0.25 6.87 6.25
N LEU A 102 -1.41 6.91 5.61
CA LEU A 102 -1.99 5.77 4.90
C LEU A 102 -1.99 6.03 3.40
N VAL A 103 -1.46 5.07 2.65
CA VAL A 103 -1.26 5.20 1.21
C VAL A 103 -1.81 3.97 0.50
N ASN A 104 -2.78 4.17 -0.38
CA ASN A 104 -3.11 3.21 -1.42
C ASN A 104 -2.63 3.78 -2.76
N PRO A 105 -1.66 3.18 -3.44
CA PRO A 105 -1.12 3.71 -4.69
C PRO A 105 -2.06 3.51 -5.89
N GLY A 106 -3.22 2.88 -5.69
CA GLY A 106 -4.07 2.41 -6.77
C GLY A 106 -3.56 1.10 -7.37
N SER A 107 -3.85 0.88 -8.64
CA SER A 107 -3.39 -0.29 -9.38
C SER A 107 -2.78 0.12 -10.72
N PRO A 108 -1.58 -0.37 -11.07
CA PRO A 108 -0.96 -0.05 -12.35
C PRO A 108 -1.69 -0.65 -13.56
N THR A 109 -2.36 -1.80 -13.38
CA THR A 109 -2.96 -2.57 -14.48
C THR A 109 -4.48 -2.69 -14.39
N TYR A 110 -5.06 -2.48 -13.21
CA TYR A 110 -6.50 -2.58 -12.93
C TYR A 110 -7.02 -1.35 -12.15
N PRO A 111 -6.81 -0.13 -12.67
CA PRO A 111 -7.19 1.08 -11.93
C PRO A 111 -8.70 1.21 -11.79
N ALA A 112 -9.16 1.54 -10.59
CA ALA A 112 -10.56 1.81 -10.32
C ALA A 112 -11.07 3.00 -11.15
N GLY A 113 -12.30 2.89 -11.69
CA GLY A 113 -12.94 3.96 -12.44
C GLY A 113 -12.33 4.31 -13.80
N ARG A 114 -11.30 3.61 -14.27
CA ARG A 114 -10.73 3.78 -15.62
C ARG A 114 -11.28 2.75 -16.60
N ARG A 115 -11.17 3.06 -17.90
CA ARG A 115 -11.59 2.13 -18.97
C ARG A 115 -10.64 0.93 -19.03
N PRO A 116 -11.14 -0.26 -19.41
CA PRO A 116 -10.28 -1.43 -19.64
C PRO A 116 -9.12 -1.10 -20.60
N GLY A 117 -7.93 -1.56 -20.27
CA GLY A 117 -6.70 -1.34 -21.05
C GLY A 117 -5.99 0.00 -20.79
N CYS A 118 -6.57 0.90 -19.97
CA CYS A 118 -5.84 2.06 -19.49
C CYS A 118 -4.87 1.64 -18.37
N LEU A 119 -3.69 2.25 -18.34
CA LEU A 119 -2.78 2.13 -17.22
C LEU A 119 -3.26 3.01 -16.06
N GLY A 120 -2.97 2.59 -14.84
CA GLY A 120 -3.29 3.31 -13.63
C GLY A 120 -2.09 4.00 -13.01
N THR A 121 -1.94 3.81 -11.72
CA THR A 121 -1.00 4.56 -10.89
C THR A 121 -0.04 3.65 -10.13
N LEU A 122 1.09 4.22 -9.74
CA LEU A 122 2.00 3.71 -8.73
C LEU A 122 2.33 4.82 -7.72
N GLY A 123 2.75 4.42 -6.52
CA GLY A 123 3.20 5.34 -5.49
C GLY A 123 4.73 5.39 -5.45
N LEU A 124 5.27 6.61 -5.31
CA LEU A 124 6.65 6.84 -4.92
C LEU A 124 6.65 7.39 -3.51
N LEU A 125 7.37 6.72 -2.63
CA LEU A 125 7.54 7.10 -1.24
C LEU A 125 9.01 7.44 -1.02
N ASP A 126 9.29 8.70 -0.79
CA ASP A 126 10.65 9.18 -0.47
C ASP A 126 10.76 9.37 1.04
N VAL A 127 11.77 8.75 1.65
CA VAL A 127 12.08 8.88 3.08
C VAL A 127 13.44 9.52 3.21
N HIS A 128 13.51 10.62 3.95
CA HIS A 128 14.76 11.31 4.19
C HIS A 128 14.78 11.92 5.60
N GLN A 129 15.77 11.53 6.41
CA GLN A 129 15.95 12.00 7.79
C GLN A 129 14.66 11.93 8.63
N GLY A 130 13.90 10.84 8.51
CA GLY A 130 12.63 10.64 9.22
C GLY A 130 11.42 11.37 8.61
N ALA A 131 11.61 12.23 7.62
CA ALA A 131 10.53 12.84 6.86
C ALA A 131 10.08 11.94 5.72
N VAL A 132 8.77 11.92 5.47
CA VAL A 132 8.15 11.10 4.42
C VAL A 132 7.41 12.01 3.46
N THR A 133 7.69 11.85 2.18
CA THR A 133 6.88 12.42 1.11
C THR A 133 6.34 11.32 0.21
N VAL A 134 5.10 11.47 -0.25
CA VAL A 134 4.45 10.51 -1.14
C VAL A 134 3.89 11.25 -2.35
N ARG A 135 4.07 10.65 -3.53
CA ARG A 135 3.41 11.10 -4.75
C ARG A 135 2.93 9.93 -5.58
N LEU A 136 1.80 10.11 -6.23
CA LEU A 136 1.26 9.16 -7.19
C LEU A 136 1.77 9.51 -8.60
N VAL A 137 2.14 8.50 -9.35
CA VAL A 137 2.58 8.61 -10.74
C VAL A 137 1.53 7.96 -11.62
N ASP A 138 0.91 8.73 -12.49
CA ASP A 138 -0.02 8.23 -13.50
C ASP A 138 0.77 7.63 -14.67
N LEU A 139 0.68 6.32 -14.82
CA LEU A 139 1.40 5.58 -15.85
C LEU A 139 0.88 5.84 -17.26
N GLU A 140 -0.40 6.24 -17.41
CA GLU A 140 -0.95 6.63 -18.69
C GLU A 140 -0.31 7.93 -19.21
N VAL A 141 -0.03 8.87 -18.28
CA VAL A 141 0.69 10.11 -18.61
C VAL A 141 2.15 9.81 -19.00
N VAL A 142 2.79 8.91 -18.25
CA VAL A 142 4.18 8.48 -18.57
C VAL A 142 4.23 7.81 -19.94
N ARG A 143 3.32 6.87 -20.21
CA ARG A 143 3.24 6.17 -21.50
C ARG A 143 3.11 7.14 -22.68
N LYS A 144 2.25 8.17 -22.56
CA LYS A 144 2.05 9.18 -23.60
C LYS A 144 3.25 10.10 -23.83
N ARG A 145 4.13 10.24 -22.84
CA ARG A 145 5.37 11.03 -23.00
C ARG A 145 6.51 10.25 -23.64
N LEU A 146 6.43 8.92 -23.65
CA LEU A 146 7.44 8.04 -24.21
C LEU A 146 7.08 7.56 -25.63
N ALA A 147 5.87 7.81 -26.08
CA ALA A 147 5.37 7.45 -27.41
C ALA A 147 5.60 8.59 -28.43
#